data_0f40a862777f16a26bed7ac7bc44190c
#
_entry.id   0f40a862777f16a26bed7ac7bc44190c
#
_cell.length_a   1.000
_cell.length_b   1.000
_cell.length_c   1.000
_cell.angle_alpha   90.00
_cell.angle_beta   90.00
_cell.angle_gamma   90.00
#
_symmetry.space_group_name_H-M   'P 1'
#
loop_
_entity.id
_entity.type
_entity.pdbx_description
1 polymer ?
#
loop_
_entity_poly.entity_id
_entity_poly.type
_entity_poly.pdbx_seq_one_letter_code
_entity_poly.pdbx_strand_id
1 'polypeptide(L)'
;MSKFSEKCKELLTENGYNVYRLSQAASLERTTLQRMVTGKRLPGPEFVEHFCQALRISLPEKKEIMELYKMEAIGETAYRNQTTILHLFEKLSALEKNEGFNKRSIVDYGEMKLISPISNDKYETELLLQYVLRKTIQEQESPELYTNLPGT
;
A
#
# COMPACT_ATOMS: atom_id res chain seq x y z
N MET A 1 9.06 -18.82 0.99
CA MET A 1 9.74 -17.54 0.63
C MET A 1 8.68 -16.52 0.29
N SER A 2 8.90 -15.27 0.61
CA SER A 2 7.97 -14.21 0.24
C SER A 2 8.18 -13.77 -1.22
N LYS A 3 7.15 -13.17 -1.83
CA LYS A 3 7.25 -12.61 -3.18
C LYS A 3 8.36 -11.56 -3.28
N PHE A 4 8.56 -10.77 -2.21
CA PHE A 4 9.63 -9.79 -2.14
C PHE A 4 11.01 -10.44 -2.20
N SER A 5 11.26 -11.46 -1.38
CA SER A 5 12.55 -12.16 -1.37
C SER A 5 12.83 -12.89 -2.67
N GLU A 6 11.82 -13.48 -3.28
CA GLU A 6 11.92 -14.10 -4.60
C GLU A 6 12.31 -13.09 -5.67
N LYS A 7 11.66 -11.93 -5.69
CA LYS A 7 11.99 -10.85 -6.63
C LYS A 7 13.39 -10.29 -6.41
N CYS A 8 13.82 -10.14 -5.16
CA CYS A 8 15.19 -9.72 -4.85
C CYS A 8 16.23 -10.72 -5.39
N LYS A 9 15.97 -12.00 -5.22
CA LYS A 9 16.85 -13.07 -5.72
C LYS A 9 16.90 -13.11 -7.24
N GLU A 10 15.75 -12.94 -7.89
CA GLU A 10 15.66 -12.86 -9.35
C GLU A 10 16.48 -11.69 -9.90
N LEU A 11 16.27 -10.48 -9.39
CA LEU A 11 17.01 -9.29 -9.79
C LEU A 11 18.53 -9.42 -9.58
N LEU A 12 18.93 -10.03 -8.48
CA LEU A 12 20.34 -10.32 -8.20
C LEU A 12 20.94 -11.20 -9.30
N THR A 13 20.26 -12.27 -9.64
CA THR A 13 20.71 -13.27 -10.64
C THR A 13 20.71 -12.67 -12.04
N GLU A 14 19.66 -11.96 -12.42
CA GLU A 14 19.53 -11.32 -13.74
C GLU A 14 20.64 -10.29 -13.99
N ASN A 15 21.10 -9.62 -12.95
CA ASN A 15 22.20 -8.65 -13.05
C ASN A 15 23.58 -9.28 -12.88
N GLY A 16 23.66 -10.59 -12.84
CA GLY A 16 24.94 -11.33 -12.77
C GLY A 16 25.65 -11.25 -11.42
N TYR A 17 24.93 -10.91 -10.37
CA TYR A 17 25.47 -10.87 -9.02
C TYR A 17 25.04 -12.07 -8.18
N ASN A 18 25.85 -12.37 -7.18
CA ASN A 18 25.46 -13.17 -6.04
C ASN A 18 25.60 -12.33 -4.76
N VAL A 19 25.13 -12.84 -3.65
CA VAL A 19 25.16 -12.12 -2.36
C VAL A 19 26.56 -11.61 -2.01
N TYR A 20 27.55 -12.45 -2.19
CA TYR A 20 28.93 -12.10 -1.88
C TYR A 20 29.45 -10.96 -2.78
N ARG A 21 29.28 -11.10 -4.08
CA ARG A 21 29.75 -10.12 -5.06
C ARG A 21 29.05 -8.77 -4.88
N LEU A 22 27.74 -8.77 -4.68
CA LEU A 22 27.02 -7.52 -4.49
C LEU A 22 27.40 -6.85 -3.16
N SER A 23 27.59 -7.61 -2.08
CA SER A 23 28.03 -7.05 -0.79
C SER A 23 29.39 -6.36 -0.90
N GLN A 24 30.31 -6.92 -1.69
CA GLN A 24 31.60 -6.32 -1.94
C GLN A 24 31.52 -5.07 -2.84
N ALA A 25 30.79 -5.18 -3.95
CA ALA A 25 30.68 -4.10 -4.92
C ALA A 25 29.94 -2.87 -4.42
N ALA A 26 28.92 -3.06 -3.59
CA ALA A 26 28.03 -2.01 -3.11
C ALA A 26 28.23 -1.66 -1.64
N SER A 27 29.20 -2.24 -0.96
CA SER A 27 29.41 -2.07 0.48
C SER A 27 28.17 -2.34 1.33
N LEU A 28 27.36 -3.31 0.91
CA LEU A 28 26.18 -3.77 1.63
C LEU A 28 26.56 -4.86 2.64
N GLU A 29 25.93 -4.84 3.81
CA GLU A 29 26.15 -5.87 4.81
C GLU A 29 25.69 -7.25 4.28
N ARG A 30 26.65 -8.16 4.18
CA ARG A 30 26.42 -9.50 3.61
C ARG A 30 25.33 -10.30 4.34
N THR A 31 25.34 -10.24 5.67
CA THR A 31 24.38 -10.99 6.49
C THR A 31 22.94 -10.50 6.27
N THR A 32 22.77 -9.19 6.23
CA THR A 32 21.47 -8.57 5.94
C THR A 32 21.00 -8.90 4.53
N LEU A 33 21.89 -8.81 3.55
CA LEU A 33 21.59 -9.16 2.17
C LEU A 33 21.19 -10.63 2.03
N GLN A 34 21.90 -11.54 2.68
CA GLN A 34 21.60 -12.96 2.70
C GLN A 34 20.23 -13.26 3.32
N ARG A 35 19.91 -12.60 4.45
CA ARG A 35 18.61 -12.77 5.13
C ARG A 35 17.46 -12.21 4.30
N MET A 36 17.69 -11.12 3.58
CA MET A 36 16.71 -10.52 2.68
C MET A 36 16.34 -11.46 1.52
N VAL A 37 17.33 -11.95 0.79
CA VAL A 37 17.09 -12.82 -0.38
C VAL A 37 16.60 -14.22 -0.02
N THR A 38 16.85 -14.67 1.21
CA THR A 38 16.33 -15.95 1.71
C THR A 38 14.98 -15.83 2.40
N GLY A 39 14.49 -14.62 2.58
CA GLY A 39 13.22 -14.36 3.25
C GLY A 39 13.25 -14.55 4.77
N LYS A 40 14.42 -14.67 5.37
CA LYS A 40 14.56 -14.87 6.81
C LYS A 40 14.31 -13.61 7.63
N ARG A 41 14.59 -12.45 7.06
CA ARG A 41 14.37 -11.17 7.70
C ARG A 41 14.17 -10.08 6.67
N LEU A 42 13.19 -9.22 6.93
CA LEU A 42 12.96 -8.02 6.13
C LEU A 42 13.91 -6.91 6.63
N PRO A 43 14.75 -6.32 5.75
CA PRO A 43 15.61 -5.20 6.14
C PRO A 43 14.82 -3.90 6.21
N GLY A 44 15.47 -2.82 6.67
CA GLY A 44 14.89 -1.48 6.61
C GLY A 44 14.74 -0.97 5.16
N PRO A 45 13.87 0.03 4.94
CA PRO A 45 13.61 0.56 3.59
C PRO A 45 14.85 1.16 2.94
N GLU A 46 15.74 1.76 3.72
CA GLU A 46 17.01 2.32 3.23
C GLU A 46 17.93 1.27 2.63
N PHE A 47 17.98 0.09 3.24
CA PHE A 47 18.77 -1.01 2.74
C PHE A 47 18.25 -1.52 1.38
N VAL A 48 16.93 -1.62 1.24
CA VAL A 48 16.28 -1.99 -0.01
C VAL A 48 16.55 -0.96 -1.10
N GLU A 49 16.54 0.31 -0.76
CA GLU A 49 16.87 1.39 -1.69
C GLU A 49 18.32 1.31 -2.17
N HIS A 50 19.28 1.09 -1.27
CA HIS A 50 20.68 0.87 -1.63
C HIS A 50 20.87 -0.37 -2.51
N PHE A 51 20.14 -1.43 -2.23
CA PHE A 51 20.10 -2.62 -3.07
C PHE A 51 19.64 -2.31 -4.49
N CYS A 52 18.56 -1.56 -4.63
CA CYS A 52 18.05 -1.13 -5.93
C CYS A 52 19.04 -0.25 -6.69
N GLN A 53 19.68 0.68 -6.02
CA GLN A 53 20.69 1.56 -6.60
C GLN A 53 21.92 0.78 -7.06
N ALA A 54 22.38 -0.17 -6.25
CA ALA A 54 23.54 -1.00 -6.56
C ALA A 54 23.35 -1.84 -7.81
N LEU A 55 22.15 -2.36 -8.02
CA LEU A 55 21.78 -3.12 -9.21
C LEU A 55 21.39 -2.25 -10.40
N ARG A 56 21.27 -0.94 -10.21
CA ARG A 56 20.86 0.03 -11.25
C ARG A 56 19.57 -0.40 -11.95
N ILE A 57 18.61 -0.88 -11.19
CA ILE A 57 17.32 -1.32 -11.73
C ILE A 57 16.50 -0.15 -12.28
N SER A 58 15.63 -0.44 -13.23
CA SER A 58 14.74 0.56 -13.81
C SER A 58 13.72 1.11 -12.80
N LEU A 59 13.16 2.29 -13.09
CA LEU A 59 12.11 2.86 -12.24
C LEU A 59 10.88 1.97 -12.08
N PRO A 60 10.37 1.31 -13.14
CA PRO A 60 9.27 0.35 -13.00
C PRO A 60 9.59 -0.82 -12.09
N GLU A 61 10.78 -1.40 -12.21
CA GLU A 61 11.23 -2.50 -11.34
C GLU A 61 11.42 -2.06 -9.89
N LYS A 62 11.98 -0.85 -9.69
CA LYS A 62 12.10 -0.26 -8.36
C LYS A 62 10.73 -0.08 -7.71
N LYS A 63 9.76 0.41 -8.47
CA LYS A 63 8.38 0.56 -8.00
C LYS A 63 7.77 -0.78 -7.60
N GLU A 64 7.92 -1.79 -8.43
CA GLU A 64 7.44 -3.15 -8.16
C GLU A 64 8.03 -3.71 -6.88
N ILE A 65 9.35 -3.63 -6.72
CA ILE A 65 10.02 -4.17 -5.53
C ILE A 65 9.63 -3.42 -4.25
N MET A 66 9.43 -2.11 -4.32
CA MET A 66 8.98 -1.31 -3.18
C MET A 66 7.54 -1.61 -2.79
N GLU A 67 6.68 -1.92 -3.75
CA GLU A 67 5.31 -2.38 -3.48
C GLU A 67 5.31 -3.73 -2.78
N LEU A 68 6.10 -4.69 -3.28
CA LEU A 68 6.27 -6.00 -2.64
C LEU A 68 6.87 -5.87 -1.23
N TYR A 69 7.81 -4.95 -1.04
CA TYR A 69 8.38 -4.64 0.27
C TYR A 69 7.32 -4.15 1.26
N LYS A 70 6.52 -3.18 0.85
CA LYS A 70 5.43 -2.64 1.68
C LYS A 70 4.41 -3.70 2.04
N MET A 71 4.04 -4.53 1.07
CA MET A 71 3.11 -5.64 1.26
C MET A 71 3.62 -6.61 2.34
N GLU A 72 4.90 -6.92 2.32
CA GLU A 72 5.51 -7.79 3.32
C GLU A 72 5.66 -7.11 4.69
N ALA A 73 6.04 -5.84 4.71
CA ALA A 73 6.26 -5.08 5.94
C ALA A 73 4.99 -4.91 6.78
N ILE A 74 3.85 -4.64 6.14
CA ILE A 74 2.57 -4.41 6.83
C ILE A 74 1.63 -5.60 6.79
N GLY A 75 1.93 -6.62 5.98
CA GLY A 75 1.06 -7.75 5.71
C GLY A 75 0.16 -7.51 4.49
N GLU A 76 -0.13 -8.58 3.76
CA GLU A 76 -0.88 -8.53 2.50
C GLU A 76 -2.28 -7.96 2.66
N THR A 77 -2.99 -8.36 3.70
CA THR A 77 -4.36 -7.88 3.97
C THR A 77 -4.40 -6.38 4.27
N ALA A 78 -3.52 -5.92 5.15
CA ALA A 78 -3.42 -4.49 5.49
C ALA A 78 -3.01 -3.65 4.27
N TYR A 79 -2.07 -4.13 3.47
CA TYR A 79 -1.66 -3.47 2.23
C TYR A 79 -2.83 -3.32 1.24
N ARG A 80 -3.58 -4.39 1.00
CA ARG A 80 -4.76 -4.36 0.13
C ARG A 80 -5.82 -3.39 0.63
N ASN A 81 -6.07 -3.36 1.93
CA ASN A 81 -7.04 -2.46 2.53
C ASN A 81 -6.63 -1.00 2.39
N GLN A 82 -5.36 -0.68 2.62
CA GLN A 82 -4.83 0.67 2.40
C GLN A 82 -4.98 1.09 0.93
N THR A 83 -4.63 0.22 0.00
CA THR A 83 -4.74 0.50 -1.44
C THR A 83 -6.20 0.74 -1.83
N THR A 84 -7.13 -0.05 -1.30
CA THR A 84 -8.56 0.09 -1.55
C THR A 84 -9.08 1.45 -1.08
N ILE A 85 -8.68 1.89 0.10
CA ILE A 85 -9.10 3.18 0.66
C ILE A 85 -8.48 4.35 -0.10
N LEU A 86 -7.21 4.27 -0.48
CA LEU A 86 -6.58 5.28 -1.31
C LEU A 86 -7.30 5.43 -2.66
N HIS A 87 -7.68 4.32 -3.30
CA HIS A 87 -8.47 4.33 -4.53
C HIS A 87 -9.85 4.97 -4.31
N LEU A 88 -10.48 4.72 -3.16
CA LEU A 88 -11.75 5.36 -2.82
C LEU A 88 -11.58 6.89 -2.73
N PHE A 89 -10.56 7.36 -2.03
CA PHE A 89 -10.28 8.80 -1.93
C PHE A 89 -9.99 9.43 -3.29
N GLU A 90 -9.24 8.76 -4.15
CA GLU A 90 -8.97 9.24 -5.50
C GLU A 90 -10.26 9.36 -6.33
N LYS A 91 -11.14 8.37 -6.25
CA LYS A 91 -12.44 8.38 -6.94
C LYS A 91 -13.36 9.49 -6.41
N LEU A 92 -13.45 9.66 -5.09
CA LEU A 92 -14.22 10.73 -4.48
C LEU A 92 -13.71 12.11 -4.90
N SER A 93 -12.41 12.30 -4.91
CA SER A 93 -11.75 13.53 -5.38
C SER A 93 -12.04 13.84 -6.84
N ALA A 94 -12.02 12.82 -7.69
CA ALA A 94 -12.35 12.96 -9.12
C ALA A 94 -13.83 13.33 -9.33
N LEU A 95 -14.74 12.74 -8.56
CA LEU A 95 -16.16 13.03 -8.61
C LEU A 95 -16.48 14.47 -8.16
N GLU A 96 -15.80 14.97 -7.13
CA GLU A 96 -15.94 16.34 -6.67
C GLU A 96 -15.58 17.39 -7.74
N LYS A 97 -14.67 17.05 -8.63
CA LYS A 97 -14.20 17.93 -9.71
C LYS A 97 -15.03 17.82 -10.98
N ASN A 98 -15.92 16.85 -11.07
CA ASN A 98 -16.72 16.59 -12.26
C ASN A 98 -18.02 17.37 -12.21
N GLU A 99 -18.36 18.11 -13.28
CA GLU A 99 -19.63 18.82 -13.40
C GLU A 99 -20.86 17.89 -13.40
N GLY A 100 -20.69 16.64 -13.84
CA GLY A 100 -21.71 15.61 -13.79
C GLY A 100 -21.79 14.85 -12.47
N PHE A 101 -21.29 15.42 -11.39
CA PHE A 101 -21.18 14.81 -10.09
C PHE A 101 -22.51 14.22 -9.58
N ASN A 102 -22.52 12.92 -9.30
CA ASN A 102 -23.66 12.23 -8.74
C ASN A 102 -23.43 11.91 -7.25
N LYS A 103 -24.08 12.67 -6.38
CA LYS A 103 -23.97 12.51 -4.93
C LYS A 103 -24.37 11.11 -4.46
N ARG A 104 -25.31 10.47 -5.16
CA ARG A 104 -25.74 9.11 -4.86
C ARG A 104 -24.60 8.10 -5.03
N SER A 105 -23.78 8.28 -6.05
CA SER A 105 -22.62 7.41 -6.29
C SER A 105 -21.61 7.45 -5.16
N ILE A 106 -21.47 8.60 -4.48
CA ILE A 106 -20.58 8.71 -3.33
C ILE A 106 -21.10 7.90 -2.15
N VAL A 107 -22.41 7.94 -1.92
CA VAL A 107 -23.03 7.12 -0.85
C VAL A 107 -22.83 5.64 -1.16
N ASP A 108 -23.03 5.24 -2.41
CA ASP A 108 -22.80 3.86 -2.84
C ASP A 108 -21.35 3.43 -2.60
N TYR A 109 -20.36 4.30 -2.84
CA TYR A 109 -18.97 4.03 -2.51
C TYR A 109 -18.73 3.88 -1.01
N GLY A 110 -19.41 4.70 -0.20
CA GLY A 110 -19.34 4.59 1.25
C GLY A 110 -19.93 3.30 1.79
N GLU A 111 -20.95 2.77 1.14
CA GLU A 111 -21.58 1.48 1.48
C GLU A 111 -20.84 0.27 0.90
N MET A 112 -20.00 0.46 -0.07
CA MET A 112 -19.22 -0.58 -0.72
C MET A 112 -18.15 -1.18 0.17
N LYS A 113 -18.52 -1.72 1.29
CA LYS A 113 -17.70 -2.69 2.04
C LYS A 113 -16.22 -2.38 2.21
N LEU A 114 -15.88 -1.12 2.19
CA LEU A 114 -14.56 -0.66 2.54
C LEU A 114 -14.38 -0.69 4.05
N ILE A 115 -15.20 -1.50 4.68
CA ILE A 115 -15.25 -1.74 6.12
C ILE A 115 -14.06 -2.60 6.59
N SER A 116 -13.35 -3.17 5.65
CA SER A 116 -12.14 -3.91 6.00
C SER A 116 -11.08 -2.99 6.60
N PRO A 117 -10.44 -3.41 7.67
CA PRO A 117 -9.40 -2.60 8.30
C PRO A 117 -8.27 -2.28 7.33
N ILE A 118 -7.85 -1.02 7.29
CA ILE A 118 -6.68 -0.57 6.52
C ILE A 118 -5.40 -0.64 7.32
N SER A 119 -5.54 -0.77 8.61
CA SER A 119 -4.43 -0.95 9.53
C SER A 119 -4.74 -2.13 10.44
N ASN A 120 -3.82 -2.45 11.32
CA ASN A 120 -4.09 -3.42 12.39
C ASN A 120 -5.03 -2.87 13.46
N ASP A 121 -5.33 -1.59 13.39
CA ASP A 121 -6.27 -0.92 14.28
C ASP A 121 -7.63 -0.78 13.60
N LYS A 122 -8.54 -1.68 13.95
CA LYS A 122 -9.92 -1.68 13.49
C LYS A 122 -10.66 -0.37 13.84
N TYR A 123 -10.33 0.22 14.98
CA TYR A 123 -10.96 1.46 15.43
C TYR A 123 -10.61 2.64 14.54
N GLU A 124 -9.35 2.80 14.16
CA GLU A 124 -8.94 3.84 13.20
C GLU A 124 -9.63 3.71 11.86
N THR A 125 -9.78 2.48 11.38
CA THR A 125 -10.47 2.19 10.13
C THR A 125 -11.94 2.59 10.19
N GLU A 126 -12.62 2.27 11.27
CA GLU A 126 -14.02 2.62 11.48
C GLU A 126 -14.21 4.14 11.57
N LEU A 127 -13.33 4.84 12.27
CA LEU A 127 -13.36 6.30 12.35
C LEU A 127 -13.15 6.97 10.98
N LEU A 128 -12.21 6.49 10.21
CA LEU A 128 -11.95 7.01 8.87
C LEU A 128 -13.16 6.82 7.96
N LEU A 129 -13.75 5.65 7.97
CA LEU A 129 -14.93 5.34 7.18
C LEU A 129 -16.12 6.21 7.58
N GLN A 130 -16.38 6.35 8.88
CA GLN A 130 -17.42 7.23 9.39
C GLN A 130 -17.20 8.68 8.97
N TYR A 131 -15.97 9.17 9.02
CA TYR A 131 -15.63 10.52 8.58
C TYR A 131 -15.97 10.74 7.11
N VAL A 132 -15.56 9.81 6.23
CA VAL A 132 -15.85 9.89 4.79
C VAL A 132 -17.35 9.89 4.53
N LEU A 133 -18.10 8.98 5.16
CA LEU A 133 -19.55 8.89 5.01
C LEU A 133 -20.26 10.15 5.50
N ARG A 134 -19.90 10.68 6.66
CA ARG A 134 -20.50 11.90 7.20
C ARG A 134 -20.25 13.11 6.30
N LYS A 135 -19.01 13.27 5.83
CA LYS A 135 -18.67 14.35 4.91
C LYS A 135 -19.47 14.27 3.61
N THR A 136 -19.59 13.07 3.05
CA THR A 136 -20.38 12.82 1.84
C THR A 136 -21.84 13.18 2.05
N ILE A 137 -22.44 12.80 3.17
CA ILE A 137 -23.85 13.09 3.51
C ILE A 137 -24.07 14.59 3.73
N GLN A 138 -23.16 15.26 4.39
CA GLN A 138 -23.23 16.73 4.58
C GLN A 138 -23.22 17.46 3.23
N GLU A 139 -22.38 17.04 2.31
CA GLU A 139 -22.31 17.60 0.96
C GLU A 139 -23.59 17.36 0.16
N GLN A 140 -24.31 16.29 0.44
CA GLN A 140 -25.60 15.99 -0.18
C GLN A 140 -26.79 16.75 0.42
N GLU A 141 -26.62 17.34 1.60
CA GLU A 141 -27.67 18.05 2.35
C GLU A 141 -28.94 17.20 2.55
N SER A 142 -28.77 15.88 2.76
CA SER A 142 -29.85 14.94 2.94
C SER A 142 -29.98 14.50 4.40
N PRO A 143 -30.92 15.07 5.18
CA PRO A 143 -31.07 14.74 6.59
C PRO A 143 -31.49 13.27 6.85
N GLU A 144 -32.19 12.67 5.91
CA GLU A 144 -32.64 11.28 6.01
C GLU A 144 -31.48 10.29 6.11
N LEU A 145 -30.38 10.56 5.41
CA LEU A 145 -29.19 9.73 5.46
C LEU A 145 -28.47 9.77 6.81
N TYR A 146 -28.60 10.88 7.55
CA TYR A 146 -28.06 11.02 8.89
C TYR A 146 -28.70 10.09 9.90
N THR A 147 -30.03 9.92 9.81
CA THR A 147 -30.78 9.08 10.74
C THR A 147 -30.47 7.59 10.60
N ASN A 148 -29.95 7.20 9.44
CA ASN A 148 -29.64 5.80 9.11
C ASN A 148 -28.16 5.44 9.34
N LEU A 149 -27.31 6.39 9.72
CA LEU A 149 -25.91 6.14 9.98
C LEU A 149 -25.66 5.71 11.42
N PRO A 150 -24.86 4.64 11.64
CA PRO A 150 -24.46 4.26 12.99
C PRO A 150 -23.66 5.36 13.68
N GLY A 151 -23.94 5.62 14.95
CA GLY A 151 -23.20 6.56 15.77
C GLY A 151 -23.51 8.04 15.53
N THR A 152 -24.58 8.33 14.85
CA THR A 152 -25.12 9.69 14.73
C THR A 152 -26.09 10.01 15.85
#